data_229d2c52fa0ebdbf35416ab2b595f66e
#
_entry.id   229d2c52fa0ebdbf35416ab2b595f66e
#
_cell.length_a   1.000
_cell.length_b   1.000
_cell.length_c   1.000
_cell.angle_alpha   90.00
_cell.angle_beta   90.00
_cell.angle_gamma   90.00
#
_symmetry.space_group_name_H-M   'P 1'
#
loop_
_entity.id
_entity.type
_entity.pdbx_description
1 polymer ?
#
loop_
_entity_poly.entity_id
_entity_poly.type
_entity_poly.pdbx_seq_one_letter_code
_entity_poly.pdbx_strand_id
1 'polypeptide(L)'
;QLQVLVLDEADRMLDLGFSKELDEVFSALPRKRQTLLFSATFSEVIRQMAGNLLRDPLSVEVTPRNAAAKSVKQWLVTVDKKRKSELLLHLLQTQNWGQGQLLVFVKTRKGVDQLEQDLQRAGVSVDAIHGDKPQPTRLRALERFKAGEVQILVATDVAARGLDIHDLPLVVNFDLPIVAEDYVHRIGRTGRAGATGLALSLVCADEVNQLAAIEALIRQTLTRHDEAGFEPDHRVPLTDASGQVP
;
A
#
# COMPACT_ATOMS: atom_id res chain seq x y z
N GLN A 1 -17.52 -10.99 29.80
CA GLN A 1 -17.02 -12.18 29.08
C GLN A 1 -16.96 -11.89 27.60
N LEU A 2 -15.84 -12.21 26.92
CA LEU A 2 -15.70 -12.06 25.48
C LEU A 2 -16.62 -13.07 24.78
N GLN A 3 -17.51 -12.56 23.91
CA GLN A 3 -18.46 -13.39 23.15
C GLN A 3 -18.06 -13.51 21.69
N VAL A 4 -17.42 -12.48 21.14
CA VAL A 4 -17.00 -12.42 19.73
C VAL A 4 -15.55 -11.98 19.66
N LEU A 5 -14.76 -12.67 18.85
CA LEU A 5 -13.40 -12.30 18.49
C LEU A 5 -13.37 -12.06 16.96
N VAL A 6 -12.81 -10.93 16.56
CA VAL A 6 -12.58 -10.60 15.15
C VAL A 6 -11.08 -10.48 14.91
N LEU A 7 -10.57 -11.25 13.97
CA LEU A 7 -9.22 -11.15 13.46
C LEU A 7 -9.31 -10.60 12.05
N ASP A 8 -8.78 -9.41 11.86
CA ASP A 8 -8.72 -8.76 10.55
C ASP A 8 -7.28 -8.71 10.04
N GLU A 9 -7.09 -8.77 8.74
CA GLU A 9 -5.78 -8.85 8.09
C GLU A 9 -4.88 -9.98 8.67
N ALA A 10 -5.44 -11.19 8.83
CA ALA A 10 -4.76 -12.31 9.49
C ALA A 10 -3.46 -12.74 8.78
N ASP A 11 -3.42 -12.70 7.44
CA ASP A 11 -2.21 -12.90 6.65
C ASP A 11 -1.11 -11.93 7.06
N ARG A 12 -1.46 -10.70 7.31
CA ARG A 12 -0.49 -9.69 7.69
C ARG A 12 0.07 -9.88 9.10
N MET A 13 -0.74 -10.30 10.03
CA MET A 13 -0.26 -10.60 11.39
C MET A 13 0.81 -11.68 11.35
N LEU A 14 0.66 -12.68 10.50
CA LEU A 14 1.65 -13.76 10.31
C LEU A 14 2.92 -13.27 9.60
N ASP A 15 2.78 -12.46 8.55
CA ASP A 15 3.91 -11.86 7.82
C ASP A 15 4.78 -10.97 8.72
N LEU A 16 4.18 -10.31 9.70
CA LEU A 16 4.87 -9.51 10.70
C LEU A 16 5.46 -10.33 11.86
N GLY A 17 5.24 -11.65 11.87
CA GLY A 17 5.81 -12.55 12.85
C GLY A 17 5.07 -12.63 14.18
N PHE A 18 3.82 -12.17 14.26
CA PHE A 18 3.00 -12.18 15.49
C PHE A 18 2.42 -13.56 15.88
N SER A 19 2.93 -14.64 15.32
CA SER A 19 2.38 -15.99 15.60
C SER A 19 2.38 -16.33 17.10
N LYS A 20 3.46 -16.00 17.82
CA LYS A 20 3.56 -16.29 19.26
C LYS A 20 2.61 -15.44 20.09
N GLU A 21 2.55 -14.16 19.80
CA GLU A 21 1.64 -13.21 20.49
C GLU A 21 0.18 -13.58 20.25
N LEU A 22 -0.15 -14.04 19.04
CA LEU A 22 -1.48 -14.56 18.73
C LEU A 22 -1.79 -15.81 19.55
N ASP A 23 -0.88 -16.77 19.65
CA ASP A 23 -1.05 -17.98 20.47
C ASP A 23 -1.26 -17.65 21.95
N GLU A 24 -0.52 -16.68 22.49
CA GLU A 24 -0.69 -16.20 23.87
C GLU A 24 -2.07 -15.58 24.08
N VAL A 25 -2.50 -14.71 23.18
CA VAL A 25 -3.84 -14.09 23.22
C VAL A 25 -4.92 -15.16 23.17
N PHE A 26 -4.81 -16.12 22.23
CA PHE A 26 -5.82 -17.17 22.08
C PHE A 26 -5.91 -18.09 23.28
N SER A 27 -4.79 -18.40 23.93
CA SER A 27 -4.76 -19.22 25.12
C SER A 27 -5.45 -18.55 26.34
N ALA A 28 -5.40 -17.22 26.39
CA ALA A 28 -6.04 -16.44 27.45
C ALA A 28 -7.55 -16.21 27.24
N LEU A 29 -8.07 -16.49 26.04
CA LEU A 29 -9.46 -16.21 25.70
C LEU A 29 -10.42 -17.36 26.03
N PRO A 30 -11.70 -17.06 26.36
CA PRO A 30 -12.72 -18.08 26.61
C PRO A 30 -12.90 -19.01 25.41
N ARG A 31 -12.98 -20.31 25.67
CA ARG A 31 -13.20 -21.30 24.59
C ARG A 31 -14.55 -21.16 23.90
N LYS A 32 -15.59 -20.74 24.63
CA LYS A 32 -16.93 -20.53 24.07
C LYS A 32 -17.06 -19.09 23.57
N ARG A 33 -16.81 -18.91 22.28
CA ARG A 33 -16.91 -17.62 21.59
C ARG A 33 -17.22 -17.85 20.10
N GLN A 34 -17.74 -16.84 19.44
CA GLN A 34 -17.73 -16.76 17.99
C GLN A 34 -16.38 -16.16 17.55
N THR A 35 -15.74 -16.76 16.55
CA THR A 35 -14.50 -16.22 16.00
C THR A 35 -14.70 -15.94 14.52
N LEU A 36 -14.40 -14.71 14.10
CA LEU A 36 -14.43 -14.25 12.72
C LEU A 36 -13.00 -13.98 12.29
N LEU A 37 -12.57 -14.55 11.17
CA LEU A 37 -11.24 -14.37 10.60
C LEU A 37 -11.37 -13.80 9.20
N PHE A 38 -10.78 -12.62 9.00
CA PHE A 38 -10.68 -11.96 7.72
C PHE A 38 -9.24 -11.95 7.24
N SER A 39 -9.03 -12.28 5.98
CA SER A 39 -7.71 -12.29 5.36
C SER A 39 -7.83 -12.00 3.87
N ALA A 40 -6.91 -11.18 3.34
CA ALA A 40 -6.86 -10.91 1.92
C ALA A 40 -6.27 -12.09 1.13
N THR A 41 -5.43 -12.91 1.77
CA THR A 41 -4.83 -14.10 1.20
C THR A 41 -5.20 -15.34 2.00
N PHE A 42 -5.30 -16.49 1.33
CA PHE A 42 -5.61 -17.77 1.96
C PHE A 42 -4.49 -18.78 1.67
N SER A 43 -3.27 -18.43 2.12
CA SER A 43 -2.10 -19.30 2.06
C SER A 43 -2.29 -20.56 2.93
N GLU A 44 -1.43 -21.55 2.77
CA GLU A 44 -1.47 -22.77 3.59
C GLU A 44 -1.31 -22.45 5.10
N VAL A 45 -0.48 -21.47 5.43
CA VAL A 45 -0.27 -21.03 6.82
C VAL A 45 -1.55 -20.41 7.40
N ILE A 46 -2.26 -19.59 6.61
CA ILE A 46 -3.57 -19.03 7.02
C ILE A 46 -4.62 -20.12 7.18
N ARG A 47 -4.63 -21.13 6.32
CA ARG A 47 -5.54 -22.29 6.43
C ARG A 47 -5.29 -23.06 7.71
N GLN A 48 -4.03 -23.34 8.04
CA GLN A 48 -3.66 -24.01 9.29
C GLN A 48 -4.08 -23.19 10.50
N MET A 49 -3.81 -21.89 10.51
CA MET A 49 -4.25 -20.98 11.58
C MET A 49 -5.77 -20.99 11.71
N ALA A 50 -6.51 -20.87 10.62
CA ALA A 50 -7.97 -20.94 10.61
C ALA A 50 -8.49 -22.28 11.17
N GLY A 51 -7.90 -23.40 10.76
CA GLY A 51 -8.24 -24.73 11.28
C GLY A 51 -8.01 -24.90 12.79
N ASN A 52 -7.00 -24.23 13.34
CA ASN A 52 -6.72 -24.26 14.77
C ASN A 52 -7.65 -23.35 15.59
N LEU A 53 -8.08 -22.23 15.02
CA LEU A 53 -8.80 -21.18 15.72
C LEU A 53 -10.31 -21.23 15.58
N LEU A 54 -10.79 -21.67 14.42
CA LEU A 54 -12.21 -21.68 14.09
C LEU A 54 -12.83 -23.06 14.37
N ARG A 55 -14.11 -23.07 14.68
CA ARG A 55 -14.91 -24.29 14.88
C ARG A 55 -16.00 -24.31 13.84
N ASP A 56 -16.00 -25.34 13.02
CA ASP A 56 -16.95 -25.51 11.91
C ASP A 56 -17.16 -24.22 11.12
N PRO A 57 -16.07 -23.60 10.57
CA PRO A 57 -16.18 -22.29 9.96
C PRO A 57 -16.94 -22.33 8.66
N LEU A 58 -17.85 -21.36 8.46
CA LEU A 58 -18.37 -21.03 7.16
C LEU A 58 -17.30 -20.20 6.41
N SER A 59 -16.85 -20.71 5.27
CA SER A 59 -15.93 -19.97 4.41
C SER A 59 -16.72 -19.16 3.38
N VAL A 60 -16.48 -17.84 3.36
CA VAL A 60 -17.07 -16.91 2.40
C VAL A 60 -15.95 -16.24 1.63
N GLU A 61 -15.89 -16.46 0.33
CA GLU A 61 -14.94 -15.83 -0.57
C GLU A 61 -15.65 -14.75 -1.39
N VAL A 62 -15.25 -13.49 -1.20
CA VAL A 62 -16.06 -12.35 -1.68
C VAL A 62 -15.54 -11.76 -2.99
N THR A 63 -14.29 -11.95 -3.39
CA THR A 63 -13.79 -11.35 -4.66
C THR A 63 -12.46 -11.96 -5.13
N PRO A 64 -12.24 -12.10 -6.45
CA PRO A 64 -10.92 -12.43 -6.98
C PRO A 64 -9.89 -11.35 -6.60
N ARG A 65 -8.68 -11.76 -6.18
CA ARG A 65 -7.56 -10.92 -5.74
C ARG A 65 -7.22 -9.73 -6.66
N ASN A 66 -7.69 -9.72 -7.90
CA ASN A 66 -7.33 -8.74 -8.91
C ASN A 66 -8.47 -7.77 -9.29
N ALA A 67 -9.59 -7.75 -8.58
CA ALA A 67 -10.71 -6.85 -8.93
C ALA A 67 -10.33 -5.38 -8.72
N ALA A 68 -9.62 -5.05 -7.64
CA ALA A 68 -9.12 -3.69 -7.41
C ALA A 68 -8.14 -3.26 -8.51
N ALA A 69 -7.24 -4.15 -8.95
CA ALA A 69 -6.29 -3.84 -10.01
C ALA A 69 -6.96 -3.57 -11.37
N LYS A 70 -8.13 -4.14 -11.63
CA LYS A 70 -8.88 -3.94 -12.89
C LYS A 70 -9.63 -2.61 -12.94
N SER A 71 -10.02 -2.06 -11.79
CA SER A 71 -10.77 -0.80 -11.70
C SER A 71 -9.88 0.44 -11.61
N VAL A 72 -8.55 0.25 -11.49
CA VAL A 72 -7.58 1.33 -11.34
C VAL A 72 -6.73 1.43 -12.59
N LYS A 73 -6.62 2.64 -13.16
CA LYS A 73 -5.66 2.93 -14.24
C LYS A 73 -4.28 3.04 -13.62
N GLN A 74 -3.37 2.17 -14.05
CA GLN A 74 -2.04 2.01 -13.47
C GLN A 74 -0.97 2.30 -14.51
N TRP A 75 0.05 3.05 -14.12
CA TRP A 75 1.24 3.28 -14.93
C TRP A 75 2.46 3.50 -14.06
N LEU A 76 3.63 3.42 -14.66
CA LEU A 76 4.88 3.71 -13.99
C LEU A 76 5.72 4.73 -14.79
N VAL A 77 6.57 5.45 -14.07
CA VAL A 77 7.63 6.28 -14.65
C VAL A 77 8.96 5.76 -14.13
N THR A 78 9.89 5.49 -15.05
CA THR A 78 11.24 5.06 -14.69
C THR A 78 12.11 6.26 -14.35
N VAL A 79 12.88 6.16 -13.27
CA VAL A 79 13.70 7.27 -12.76
C VAL A 79 14.83 6.73 -11.89
N ASP A 80 15.95 7.43 -11.82
CA ASP A 80 16.98 7.09 -10.86
C ASP A 80 16.51 7.35 -9.42
N LYS A 81 16.89 6.45 -8.52
CA LYS A 81 16.46 6.48 -7.11
C LYS A 81 16.66 7.84 -6.45
N LYS A 82 17.77 8.50 -6.74
CA LYS A 82 18.12 9.81 -6.16
C LYS A 82 17.23 10.95 -6.67
N ARG A 83 16.58 10.75 -7.80
CA ARG A 83 15.75 11.78 -8.47
C ARG A 83 14.25 11.58 -8.27
N LYS A 84 13.84 10.56 -7.51
CA LYS A 84 12.41 10.29 -7.27
C LYS A 84 11.68 11.48 -6.62
N SER A 85 12.28 12.16 -5.63
CA SER A 85 11.68 13.35 -5.00
C SER A 85 11.53 14.50 -5.97
N GLU A 86 12.56 14.75 -6.80
CA GLU A 86 12.56 15.77 -7.85
C GLU A 86 11.46 15.49 -8.89
N LEU A 87 11.37 14.23 -9.35
CA LEU A 87 10.34 13.81 -10.28
C LEU A 87 8.93 13.97 -9.70
N LEU A 88 8.72 13.56 -8.45
CA LEU A 88 7.41 13.73 -7.82
C LEU A 88 7.00 15.20 -7.76
N LEU A 89 7.91 16.09 -7.36
CA LEU A 89 7.67 17.54 -7.35
C LEU A 89 7.34 18.09 -8.74
N HIS A 90 8.10 17.67 -9.75
CA HIS A 90 7.86 18.04 -11.14
C HIS A 90 6.46 17.61 -11.60
N LEU A 91 6.08 16.36 -11.33
CA LEU A 91 4.77 15.83 -11.69
C LEU A 91 3.62 16.54 -10.94
N LEU A 92 3.81 16.90 -9.68
CA LEU A 92 2.83 17.69 -8.91
C LEU A 92 2.60 19.08 -9.51
N GLN A 93 3.61 19.66 -10.14
CA GLN A 93 3.54 20.99 -10.76
C GLN A 93 2.99 20.95 -12.20
N THR A 94 3.35 19.92 -12.94
CA THR A 94 3.05 19.82 -14.39
C THR A 94 1.74 19.09 -14.70
N GLN A 95 1.45 18.06 -13.90
CA GLN A 95 0.27 17.22 -14.09
C GLN A 95 -0.83 17.74 -13.19
N ASN A 96 -1.69 18.51 -13.50
CA ASN A 96 -2.84 19.10 -12.77
C ASN A 96 -3.46 18.23 -11.62
N TRP A 97 -2.64 17.39 -10.98
CA TRP A 97 -3.01 16.56 -9.82
C TRP A 97 -3.16 17.39 -8.54
N GLY A 98 -2.75 18.65 -8.60
CA GLY A 98 -2.64 19.55 -7.48
C GLY A 98 -3.95 20.00 -6.84
N GLN A 99 -5.10 19.56 -7.31
CA GLN A 99 -6.40 19.89 -6.72
C GLN A 99 -7.02 18.72 -5.92
N GLY A 100 -6.41 17.54 -5.95
CA GLY A 100 -6.91 16.34 -5.27
C GLY A 100 -5.98 15.89 -4.14
N GLN A 101 -6.54 15.15 -3.19
CA GLN A 101 -5.76 14.50 -2.15
C GLN A 101 -4.99 13.31 -2.70
N LEU A 102 -3.73 13.18 -2.29
CA LEU A 102 -2.84 12.10 -2.71
C LEU A 102 -2.30 11.34 -1.51
N LEU A 103 -2.29 10.02 -1.62
CA LEU A 103 -1.57 9.15 -0.68
C LEU A 103 -0.30 8.64 -1.35
N VAL A 104 0.84 8.93 -0.74
CA VAL A 104 2.16 8.58 -1.24
C VAL A 104 2.78 7.50 -0.34
N PHE A 105 3.07 6.35 -0.92
CA PHE A 105 3.67 5.23 -0.20
C PHE A 105 5.19 5.23 -0.34
N VAL A 106 5.88 5.20 0.79
CA VAL A 106 7.34 5.14 0.89
C VAL A 106 7.74 3.91 1.72
N LYS A 107 8.79 3.23 1.31
CA LYS A 107 9.21 1.95 1.90
C LYS A 107 9.68 2.06 3.34
N THR A 108 10.37 3.15 3.72
CA THR A 108 11.02 3.29 5.01
C THR A 108 10.56 4.52 5.79
N ARG A 109 10.60 4.45 7.13
CA ARG A 109 10.27 5.58 8.02
C ARG A 109 11.15 6.79 7.73
N LYS A 110 12.46 6.60 7.58
CA LYS A 110 13.41 7.67 7.20
C LYS A 110 13.08 8.26 5.82
N GLY A 111 12.69 7.43 4.86
CA GLY A 111 12.27 7.90 3.54
C GLY A 111 10.99 8.75 3.61
N VAL A 112 10.04 8.38 4.49
CA VAL A 112 8.83 9.17 4.75
C VAL A 112 9.20 10.55 5.29
N ASP A 113 10.05 10.63 6.33
CA ASP A 113 10.48 11.90 6.91
C ASP A 113 11.27 12.75 5.90
N GLN A 114 12.12 12.13 5.10
CA GLN A 114 12.89 12.85 4.08
C GLN A 114 11.97 13.43 3.00
N LEU A 115 11.04 12.62 2.49
CA LEU A 115 10.10 13.09 1.46
C LEU A 115 9.17 14.17 1.99
N GLU A 116 8.67 14.05 3.24
CA GLU A 116 7.88 15.08 3.90
C GLU A 116 8.65 16.42 3.91
N GLN A 117 9.93 16.40 4.33
CA GLN A 117 10.77 17.59 4.37
C GLN A 117 11.01 18.19 2.97
N ASP A 118 11.28 17.37 1.97
CA ASP A 118 11.54 17.81 0.60
C ASP A 118 10.30 18.51 0.02
N LEU A 119 9.12 17.90 0.23
CA LEU A 119 7.84 18.49 -0.21
C LEU A 119 7.49 19.77 0.53
N GLN A 120 7.71 19.84 1.85
CA GLN A 120 7.50 21.05 2.65
C GLN A 120 8.40 22.20 2.22
N ARG A 121 9.69 21.94 1.95
CA ARG A 121 10.64 22.94 1.43
C ARG A 121 10.21 23.49 0.07
N ALA A 122 9.53 22.68 -0.73
CA ALA A 122 8.97 23.10 -2.01
C ALA A 122 7.60 23.80 -1.88
N GLY A 123 7.11 24.04 -0.66
CA GLY A 123 5.84 24.71 -0.40
C GLY A 123 4.61 23.83 -0.57
N VAL A 124 4.77 22.53 -0.65
CA VAL A 124 3.66 21.58 -0.78
C VAL A 124 3.02 21.30 0.58
N SER A 125 1.68 21.33 0.66
CA SER A 125 0.94 20.98 1.87
C SER A 125 0.95 19.46 2.08
N VAL A 126 1.76 19.00 3.03
CA VAL A 126 2.03 17.59 3.28
C VAL A 126 2.14 17.28 4.76
N ASP A 127 1.59 16.15 5.16
CA ASP A 127 1.81 15.51 6.46
C ASP A 127 2.29 14.06 6.23
N ALA A 128 2.90 13.47 7.25
CA ALA A 128 3.45 12.12 7.17
C ALA A 128 3.09 11.25 8.36
N ILE A 129 2.93 9.95 8.10
CA ILE A 129 2.64 8.94 9.12
C ILE A 129 3.55 7.71 8.97
N HIS A 130 4.18 7.31 10.06
CA HIS A 130 4.93 6.07 10.19
C HIS A 130 5.02 5.64 11.66
N GLY A 131 5.54 4.43 11.92
CA GLY A 131 5.51 3.81 13.25
C GLY A 131 6.27 4.58 14.35
N ASP A 132 7.28 5.39 13.99
CA ASP A 132 8.07 6.15 14.98
C ASP A 132 7.40 7.50 15.36
N LYS A 133 6.40 7.95 14.61
CA LYS A 133 5.65 9.16 15.00
C LYS A 133 4.68 8.84 16.14
N PRO A 134 4.60 9.71 17.17
CA PRO A 134 3.65 9.54 18.26
C PRO A 134 2.20 9.38 17.77
N GLN A 135 1.42 8.57 18.45
CA GLN A 135 0.02 8.32 18.06
C GLN A 135 -0.83 9.60 17.90
N PRO A 136 -0.73 10.60 18.80
CA PRO A 136 -1.47 11.87 18.62
C PRO A 136 -1.09 12.61 17.33
N THR A 137 0.20 12.60 16.96
CA THR A 137 0.68 13.22 15.71
C THR A 137 0.10 12.51 14.48
N ARG A 138 0.07 11.16 14.51
CA ARG A 138 -0.50 10.36 13.42
C ARG A 138 -2.01 10.60 13.25
N LEU A 139 -2.75 10.67 14.36
CA LEU A 139 -4.19 10.97 14.32
C LEU A 139 -4.45 12.37 13.76
N ARG A 140 -3.70 13.36 14.22
CA ARG A 140 -3.83 14.74 13.72
C ARG A 140 -3.52 14.84 12.22
N ALA A 141 -2.47 14.19 11.74
CA ALA A 141 -2.14 14.15 10.33
C ALA A 141 -3.27 13.54 9.49
N LEU A 142 -3.86 12.44 9.98
CA LEU A 142 -5.00 11.80 9.33
C LEU A 142 -6.24 12.68 9.30
N GLU A 143 -6.57 13.35 10.42
CA GLU A 143 -7.71 14.26 10.52
C GLU A 143 -7.56 15.43 9.56
N ARG A 144 -6.39 16.09 9.54
CA ARG A 144 -6.08 17.17 8.62
C ARG A 144 -6.16 16.73 7.15
N PHE A 145 -5.65 15.54 6.85
CA PHE A 145 -5.77 14.99 5.51
C PHE A 145 -7.25 14.73 5.14
N LYS A 146 -8.03 14.09 6.01
CA LYS A 146 -9.46 13.86 5.76
C LYS A 146 -10.27 15.17 5.64
N ALA A 147 -9.89 16.19 6.36
CA ALA A 147 -10.52 17.52 6.28
C ALA A 147 -10.13 18.32 5.01
N GLY A 148 -9.17 17.83 4.21
CA GLY A 148 -8.66 18.55 3.05
C GLY A 148 -7.72 19.71 3.37
N GLU A 149 -7.29 19.85 4.64
CA GLU A 149 -6.31 20.86 5.06
C GLU A 149 -4.90 20.54 4.56
N VAL A 150 -4.64 19.27 4.31
CA VAL A 150 -3.39 18.75 3.78
C VAL A 150 -3.69 18.00 2.49
N GLN A 151 -2.93 18.33 1.46
CA GLN A 151 -3.10 17.74 0.13
C GLN A 151 -2.46 16.37 0.00
N ILE A 152 -1.28 16.19 0.58
CA ILE A 152 -0.49 14.96 0.45
C ILE A 152 -0.31 14.33 1.83
N LEU A 153 -0.62 13.02 1.91
CA LEU A 153 -0.24 12.19 3.04
C LEU A 153 0.84 11.21 2.61
N VAL A 154 2.02 11.28 3.23
CA VAL A 154 3.13 10.35 2.99
C VAL A 154 3.11 9.27 4.07
N ALA A 155 3.13 8.00 3.69
CA ALA A 155 2.98 6.91 4.64
C ALA A 155 3.84 5.68 4.31
N THR A 156 4.19 4.93 5.36
CA THR A 156 4.62 3.54 5.20
C THR A 156 3.39 2.62 5.11
N ASP A 157 3.55 1.43 4.52
CA ASP A 157 2.47 0.43 4.45
C ASP A 157 1.84 0.13 5.80
N VAL A 158 2.68 -0.11 6.81
CA VAL A 158 2.23 -0.44 8.17
C VAL A 158 1.38 0.68 8.77
N ALA A 159 1.77 1.94 8.56
CA ALA A 159 1.06 3.08 9.12
C ALA A 159 -0.23 3.42 8.38
N ALA A 160 -0.29 3.12 7.09
CA ALA A 160 -1.48 3.37 6.26
C ALA A 160 -2.56 2.29 6.38
N ARG A 161 -2.21 1.13 6.94
CA ARG A 161 -3.18 0.05 7.17
C ARG A 161 -4.15 0.37 8.28
N GLY A 162 -5.37 -0.16 8.14
CA GLY A 162 -6.45 0.12 9.08
C GLY A 162 -6.93 1.57 9.08
N LEU A 163 -6.33 2.44 8.28
CA LEU A 163 -6.83 3.80 8.10
C LEU A 163 -8.01 3.78 7.13
N ASP A 164 -9.09 4.42 7.56
CA ASP A 164 -10.25 4.67 6.73
C ASP A 164 -9.95 5.83 5.76
N ILE A 165 -9.15 5.52 4.73
CA ILE A 165 -8.80 6.40 3.62
C ILE A 165 -9.16 5.67 2.34
N HIS A 166 -10.17 6.16 1.64
CA HIS A 166 -10.70 5.57 0.41
C HIS A 166 -11.04 6.66 -0.58
N ASP A 167 -11.38 6.24 -1.80
CA ASP A 167 -11.89 7.10 -2.88
C ASP A 167 -10.94 8.24 -3.27
N LEU A 168 -9.64 8.03 -3.04
CA LEU A 168 -8.63 9.00 -3.44
C LEU A 168 -8.56 9.11 -4.96
N PRO A 169 -8.36 10.30 -5.52
CA PRO A 169 -8.18 10.47 -6.95
C PRO A 169 -6.89 9.81 -7.47
N LEU A 170 -5.82 9.81 -6.66
CA LEU A 170 -4.53 9.24 -7.05
C LEU A 170 -3.80 8.63 -5.85
N VAL A 171 -3.20 7.47 -6.07
CA VAL A 171 -2.21 6.84 -5.19
C VAL A 171 -0.85 6.85 -5.89
N VAL A 172 0.19 7.20 -5.15
CA VAL A 172 1.56 7.18 -5.65
C VAL A 172 2.39 6.17 -4.88
N ASN A 173 2.95 5.19 -5.57
CA ASN A 173 4.00 4.33 -5.05
C ASN A 173 5.36 5.03 -5.31
N PHE A 174 5.83 5.83 -4.37
CA PHE A 174 7.14 6.45 -4.43
C PHE A 174 8.24 5.38 -4.42
N ASP A 175 8.06 4.36 -3.60
CA ASP A 175 8.82 3.11 -3.64
C ASP A 175 7.86 1.94 -3.86
N LEU A 176 8.26 0.95 -4.66
CA LEU A 176 7.51 -0.29 -4.77
C LEU A 176 7.53 -1.07 -3.44
N PRO A 177 6.44 -1.75 -3.08
CA PRO A 177 6.40 -2.57 -1.88
C PRO A 177 7.32 -3.80 -2.03
N ILE A 178 7.82 -4.31 -0.90
CA ILE A 178 8.63 -5.55 -0.86
C ILE A 178 7.74 -6.75 -1.16
N VAL A 179 6.52 -6.74 -0.64
CA VAL A 179 5.52 -7.79 -0.81
C VAL A 179 4.54 -7.36 -1.89
N ALA A 180 4.41 -8.15 -2.96
CA ALA A 180 3.61 -7.76 -4.12
C ALA A 180 2.13 -7.54 -3.78
N GLU A 181 1.58 -8.27 -2.82
CA GLU A 181 0.21 -8.12 -2.33
C GLU A 181 -0.06 -6.73 -1.75
N ASP A 182 0.95 -6.10 -1.14
CA ASP A 182 0.82 -4.73 -0.62
C ASP A 182 0.53 -3.72 -1.72
N TYR A 183 0.99 -3.97 -2.94
CA TYR A 183 0.65 -3.14 -4.10
C TYR A 183 -0.85 -3.07 -4.34
N VAL A 184 -1.53 -4.20 -4.30
CA VAL A 184 -3.00 -4.26 -4.49
C VAL A 184 -3.72 -3.53 -3.35
N HIS A 185 -3.24 -3.65 -2.11
CA HIS A 185 -3.79 -2.94 -0.95
C HIS A 185 -3.59 -1.42 -1.05
N ARG A 186 -2.44 -0.97 -1.59
CA ARG A 186 -2.15 0.45 -1.81
C ARG A 186 -3.09 1.04 -2.87
N ILE A 187 -3.16 0.43 -4.03
CA ILE A 187 -4.01 0.94 -5.12
C ILE A 187 -5.50 0.80 -4.80
N GLY A 188 -5.89 -0.11 -3.91
CA GLY A 188 -7.26 -0.22 -3.39
C GLY A 188 -7.72 0.97 -2.54
N ARG A 189 -6.87 2.01 -2.34
CA ARG A 189 -7.27 3.31 -1.76
C ARG A 189 -7.88 4.26 -2.77
N THR A 190 -7.85 3.91 -4.04
CA THR A 190 -8.49 4.62 -5.15
C THR A 190 -9.42 3.68 -5.94
N GLY A 191 -10.26 4.20 -6.82
CA GLY A 191 -11.04 3.41 -7.77
C GLY A 191 -12.22 2.64 -7.17
N ARG A 192 -12.91 3.18 -6.17
CA ARG A 192 -14.12 2.60 -5.59
C ARG A 192 -15.40 3.31 -6.10
N ALA A 193 -16.56 2.69 -5.82
CA ALA A 193 -17.89 3.23 -6.11
C ALA A 193 -18.15 3.55 -7.60
N GLY A 194 -17.50 2.83 -8.53
CA GLY A 194 -17.70 3.01 -9.97
C GLY A 194 -16.86 4.11 -10.62
N ALA A 195 -16.05 4.84 -9.84
CA ALA A 195 -15.07 5.77 -10.37
C ALA A 195 -13.75 5.06 -10.71
N THR A 196 -13.13 5.45 -11.83
CA THR A 196 -11.81 4.96 -12.23
C THR A 196 -10.75 5.60 -11.35
N GLY A 197 -10.06 4.79 -10.53
CA GLY A 197 -8.93 5.25 -9.73
C GLY A 197 -7.65 5.38 -10.56
N LEU A 198 -6.70 6.14 -10.03
CA LEU A 198 -5.39 6.33 -10.64
C LEU A 198 -4.29 5.86 -9.70
N ALA A 199 -3.29 5.14 -10.23
CA ALA A 199 -2.12 4.70 -9.48
C ALA A 199 -0.84 4.91 -10.31
N LEU A 200 0.07 5.70 -9.76
CA LEU A 200 1.41 5.94 -10.32
C LEU A 200 2.46 5.22 -9.50
N SER A 201 3.45 4.63 -10.17
CA SER A 201 4.64 4.07 -9.52
C SER A 201 5.90 4.74 -10.07
N LEU A 202 6.78 5.21 -9.18
CA LEU A 202 8.12 5.69 -9.53
C LEU A 202 9.11 4.53 -9.36
N VAL A 203 9.67 4.05 -10.45
CA VAL A 203 10.45 2.81 -10.45
C VAL A 203 11.89 3.07 -10.83
N CYS A 204 12.82 2.64 -9.97
CA CYS A 204 14.26 2.66 -10.28
C CYS A 204 14.78 1.24 -10.54
N ALA A 205 16.01 1.14 -11.06
CA ALA A 205 16.64 -0.13 -11.43
C ALA A 205 16.71 -1.14 -10.26
N ASP A 206 16.90 -0.67 -9.03
CA ASP A 206 16.93 -1.53 -7.82
C ASP A 206 15.60 -2.24 -7.54
N GLU A 207 14.49 -1.81 -8.16
CA GLU A 207 13.13 -2.29 -7.88
C GLU A 207 12.58 -3.22 -8.97
N VAL A 208 13.41 -3.64 -9.93
CA VAL A 208 12.96 -4.47 -11.05
C VAL A 208 12.33 -5.79 -10.60
N ASN A 209 12.87 -6.43 -9.56
CA ASN A 209 12.35 -7.69 -9.02
C ASN A 209 10.97 -7.50 -8.37
N GLN A 210 10.78 -6.39 -7.64
CA GLN A 210 9.49 -6.03 -7.07
C GLN A 210 8.46 -5.75 -8.17
N LEU A 211 8.87 -5.01 -9.21
CA LEU A 211 8.02 -4.74 -10.37
C LEU A 211 7.55 -6.05 -11.02
N ALA A 212 8.49 -6.95 -11.32
CA ALA A 212 8.18 -8.25 -11.93
C ALA A 212 7.20 -9.07 -11.06
N ALA A 213 7.41 -9.12 -9.75
CA ALA A 213 6.52 -9.81 -8.82
C ALA A 213 5.11 -9.20 -8.78
N ILE A 214 5.01 -7.87 -8.82
CA ILE A 214 3.73 -7.15 -8.86
C ILE A 214 2.99 -7.46 -10.17
N GLU A 215 3.65 -7.34 -11.32
CA GLU A 215 3.05 -7.58 -12.63
C GLU A 215 2.57 -9.03 -12.78
N ALA A 216 3.34 -10.00 -12.26
CA ALA A 216 2.92 -11.40 -12.20
C ALA A 216 1.67 -11.59 -11.30
N LEU A 217 1.63 -10.93 -10.14
CA LEU A 217 0.49 -11.00 -9.23
C LEU A 217 -0.79 -10.44 -9.86
N ILE A 218 -0.70 -9.25 -10.45
CA ILE A 218 -1.86 -8.59 -11.08
C ILE A 218 -2.18 -9.13 -12.47
N ARG A 219 -1.30 -9.96 -13.03
CA ARG A 219 -1.38 -10.54 -14.39
C ARG A 219 -1.51 -9.46 -15.47
N GLN A 220 -0.77 -8.39 -15.31
CA GLN A 220 -0.79 -7.24 -16.21
C GLN A 220 0.56 -6.54 -16.15
N THR A 221 1.11 -6.20 -17.31
CA THR A 221 2.28 -5.33 -17.42
C THR A 221 1.85 -3.88 -17.21
N LEU A 222 2.53 -3.14 -16.35
CA LEU A 222 2.27 -1.73 -16.12
C LEU A 222 2.73 -0.90 -17.32
N THR A 223 1.89 0.03 -17.76
CA THR A 223 2.25 0.95 -18.83
C THR A 223 3.40 1.84 -18.38
N ARG A 224 4.50 1.86 -19.13
CA ARG A 224 5.65 2.72 -18.85
C ARG A 224 5.48 4.06 -19.57
N HIS A 225 5.72 5.12 -18.82
CA HIS A 225 5.79 6.48 -19.36
C HIS A 225 7.18 7.02 -19.13
N ASP A 226 7.73 7.69 -20.10
CA ASP A 226 8.97 8.44 -19.96
C ASP A 226 8.62 9.90 -19.62
N GLU A 227 9.34 10.48 -18.69
CA GLU A 227 9.21 11.89 -18.33
C GLU A 227 10.46 12.63 -18.79
N ALA A 228 10.29 13.62 -19.65
CA ALA A 228 11.38 14.36 -20.27
C ALA A 228 12.27 15.04 -19.20
N GLY A 229 13.56 14.81 -19.28
CA GLY A 229 14.54 15.31 -18.32
C GLY A 229 14.71 14.43 -17.08
N PHE A 230 13.97 13.31 -16.98
CA PHE A 230 14.08 12.33 -15.89
C PHE A 230 14.47 10.94 -16.36
N GLU A 231 14.96 10.80 -17.57
CA GLU A 231 15.46 9.54 -18.11
C GLU A 231 16.51 8.96 -17.14
N PRO A 232 16.36 7.67 -16.73
CA PRO A 232 17.28 7.09 -15.76
C PRO A 232 18.63 6.77 -16.38
N ASP A 233 19.73 7.09 -15.71
CA ASP A 233 21.08 6.66 -16.05
C ASP A 233 21.21 5.13 -15.93
N HIS A 234 20.49 4.53 -14.97
CA HIS A 234 20.42 3.09 -14.74
C HIS A 234 19.10 2.55 -15.28
N ARG A 235 19.16 1.98 -16.48
CA ARG A 235 17.99 1.47 -17.17
C ARG A 235 17.23 0.41 -16.35
N VAL A 236 15.93 0.59 -16.20
CA VAL A 236 15.03 -0.42 -15.63
C VAL A 236 14.72 -1.44 -16.74
N PRO A 237 15.11 -2.72 -16.62
CA PRO A 237 14.80 -3.74 -17.61
C PRO A 237 13.28 -3.84 -17.87
N LEU A 238 12.92 -4.29 -19.06
CA LEU A 238 11.53 -4.63 -19.36
C LEU A 238 11.14 -5.84 -18.50
N THR A 239 9.89 -5.85 -18.10
CA THR A 239 9.26 -6.95 -17.35
C THR A 239 8.03 -7.41 -18.10
N ASP A 240 7.56 -8.60 -17.83
CA ASP A 240 6.32 -9.11 -18.39
C ASP A 240 5.35 -9.59 -17.29
N ALA A 241 4.13 -9.89 -17.70
CA ALA A 241 3.08 -10.35 -16.77
C ALA A 241 3.33 -11.77 -16.20
N SER A 242 4.38 -12.47 -16.64
CA SER A 242 4.82 -13.73 -16.05
C SER A 242 5.80 -13.56 -14.89
N GLY A 243 6.27 -12.31 -14.66
CA GLY A 243 7.27 -11.99 -13.64
C GLY A 243 8.70 -12.29 -14.08
N GLN A 244 8.93 -12.48 -15.37
CA GLN A 244 10.28 -12.64 -15.91
C GLN A 244 10.90 -11.27 -16.22
N VAL A 245 12.18 -11.17 -15.93
CA VAL A 245 13.05 -10.07 -16.38
C VAL A 245 13.86 -10.63 -17.54
N PRO A 246 13.63 -10.19 -18.77
CA PRO A 246 14.35 -10.68 -19.95
C PRO A 246 15.85 -10.41 -19.88
#